data_38a758783182ed2aa13a9ad8ce3c94a2
#
_entry.id   38a758783182ed2aa13a9ad8ce3c94a2
#
_cell.length_a   1.000
_cell.length_b   1.000
_cell.length_c   1.000
_cell.angle_alpha   90.00
_cell.angle_beta   90.00
_cell.angle_gamma   90.00
#
_symmetry.space_group_name_H-M   'P 1'
#
loop_
_entity.id
_entity.type
_entity.pdbx_description
1 polymer ?
#
loop_
_entity_poly.entity_id
_entity_poly.type
_entity_poly.pdbx_seq_one_letter_code
_entity_poly.pdbx_strand_id
1 'polypeptide(L)'
;MSIDFTLPPDQQKLQKIARAFSEDVLKPVVKEADLEPDTQKAFQMMKGPYKEAYKLGFAMGFLPKEYGGGGISNVDLQIVAEETTAVDPGFATILLVNGLGLMPVAWYGSEEQKRKWIGAATSDKNHEYLAGWTVSEPAGTPGGTANFDHLGVRPAGIGVVAELDKGKGEYVLNGRKYWPCNSGGWDLKGADVNVVIVRTAPSEGGKQGLSGMLVRAAPAGCVSSSR
;
A
#
# COMPACT_ATOMS: atom_id res chain seq x y z
N MET A 1 -25.09 -13.31 27.87
CA MET A 1 -25.25 -12.54 26.63
C MET A 1 -24.83 -13.45 25.47
N SER A 2 -25.74 -13.68 24.51
CA SER A 2 -25.34 -14.35 23.26
C SER A 2 -24.58 -13.36 22.39
N ILE A 3 -23.48 -13.77 21.79
CA ILE A 3 -22.77 -12.97 20.79
C ILE A 3 -23.61 -13.04 19.51
N ASP A 4 -23.97 -11.90 18.96
CA ASP A 4 -24.67 -11.79 17.68
C ASP A 4 -23.65 -11.34 16.60
N PHE A 5 -23.49 -12.14 15.55
CA PHE A 5 -22.62 -11.87 14.41
C PHE A 5 -23.41 -11.36 13.20
N THR A 6 -24.69 -11.04 13.36
CA THR A 6 -25.50 -10.51 12.26
C THR A 6 -25.01 -9.11 11.87
N LEU A 7 -24.67 -8.93 10.60
CA LEU A 7 -24.28 -7.62 10.08
C LEU A 7 -25.46 -6.64 10.13
N PRO A 8 -25.25 -5.39 10.57
CA PRO A 8 -26.21 -4.32 10.46
C PRO A 8 -26.65 -4.09 9.00
N PRO A 9 -27.85 -3.50 8.77
CA PRO A 9 -28.38 -3.31 7.41
C PRO A 9 -27.43 -2.60 6.43
N ASP A 10 -26.70 -1.58 6.89
CA ASP A 10 -25.75 -0.86 6.04
C ASP A 10 -24.56 -1.74 5.63
N GLN A 11 -24.05 -2.57 6.54
CA GLN A 11 -22.99 -3.54 6.24
C GLN A 11 -23.48 -4.67 5.34
N GLN A 12 -24.73 -5.14 5.50
CA GLN A 12 -25.33 -6.08 4.56
C GLN A 12 -25.47 -5.48 3.15
N LYS A 13 -25.80 -4.19 3.05
CA LYS A 13 -25.84 -3.46 1.77
C LYS A 13 -24.45 -3.36 1.17
N LEU A 14 -23.44 -2.98 1.96
CA LEU A 14 -22.04 -2.91 1.53
C LEU A 14 -21.57 -4.27 1.01
N GLN A 15 -21.86 -5.35 1.72
CA GLN A 15 -21.52 -6.72 1.32
C GLN A 15 -22.11 -7.07 -0.05
N LYS A 16 -23.39 -6.75 -0.26
CA LYS A 16 -24.04 -6.98 -1.56
C LYS A 16 -23.39 -6.21 -2.70
N ILE A 17 -23.02 -4.95 -2.46
CA ILE A 17 -22.33 -4.11 -3.45
C ILE A 17 -20.94 -4.68 -3.74
N ALA A 18 -20.16 -5.04 -2.71
CA ALA A 18 -18.83 -5.61 -2.88
C ALA A 18 -18.87 -6.96 -3.62
N ARG A 19 -19.86 -7.80 -3.31
CA ARG A 19 -20.07 -9.07 -4.02
C ARG A 19 -20.45 -8.86 -5.47
N ALA A 20 -21.38 -7.97 -5.78
CA ALA A 20 -21.76 -7.66 -7.14
C ALA A 20 -20.56 -7.12 -7.94
N PHE A 21 -19.79 -6.20 -7.37
CA PHE A 21 -18.55 -5.74 -7.99
C PHE A 21 -17.59 -6.90 -8.27
N SER A 22 -17.39 -7.79 -7.31
CA SER A 22 -16.44 -8.90 -7.42
C SER A 22 -16.86 -9.91 -8.50
N GLU A 23 -18.15 -10.24 -8.58
CA GLU A 23 -18.67 -11.19 -9.57
C GLU A 23 -18.82 -10.58 -10.98
N ASP A 24 -19.31 -9.35 -11.08
CA ASP A 24 -19.71 -8.75 -12.35
C ASP A 24 -18.58 -7.96 -13.03
N VAL A 25 -17.67 -7.36 -12.24
CA VAL A 25 -16.60 -6.49 -12.75
C VAL A 25 -15.22 -7.17 -12.63
N LEU A 26 -14.89 -7.72 -11.47
CA LEU A 26 -13.56 -8.27 -11.21
C LEU A 26 -13.36 -9.65 -11.84
N LYS A 27 -14.25 -10.59 -11.58
CA LYS A 27 -14.12 -12.00 -11.96
C LYS A 27 -13.92 -12.25 -13.46
N PRO A 28 -14.61 -11.54 -14.38
CA PRO A 28 -14.35 -11.70 -15.82
C PRO A 28 -12.91 -11.36 -16.19
N VAL A 29 -12.37 -10.25 -15.62
CA VAL A 29 -11.01 -9.79 -15.93
C VAL A 29 -9.95 -10.73 -15.32
N VAL A 30 -10.17 -11.23 -14.11
CA VAL A 30 -9.25 -12.19 -13.46
C VAL A 30 -9.08 -13.43 -14.32
N LYS A 31 -10.17 -13.98 -14.87
CA LYS A 31 -10.11 -15.17 -15.73
C LYS A 31 -9.23 -14.97 -16.97
N GLU A 32 -9.25 -13.76 -17.54
CA GLU A 32 -8.42 -13.43 -18.68
C GLU A 32 -6.97 -13.17 -18.27
N ALA A 33 -6.76 -12.48 -17.14
CA ALA A 33 -5.44 -12.16 -16.62
C ALA A 33 -4.66 -13.40 -16.18
N ASP A 34 -5.34 -14.41 -15.64
CA ASP A 34 -4.72 -15.70 -15.27
C ASP A 34 -4.16 -16.47 -16.48
N LEU A 35 -4.66 -16.19 -17.67
CA LEU A 35 -4.19 -16.78 -18.91
C LEU A 35 -3.13 -15.92 -19.63
N GLU A 36 -2.90 -14.69 -19.20
CA GLU A 36 -1.91 -13.78 -19.81
C GLU A 36 -0.49 -14.16 -19.32
N PRO A 37 0.40 -14.61 -20.23
CA PRO A 37 1.75 -15.03 -19.87
C PRO A 37 2.67 -13.86 -19.51
N ASP A 38 2.36 -12.65 -19.98
CA ASP A 38 3.07 -11.41 -19.63
C ASP A 38 2.51 -10.86 -18.31
N THR A 39 3.26 -11.03 -17.24
CA THR A 39 2.86 -10.60 -15.89
C THR A 39 2.61 -9.11 -15.77
N GLN A 40 3.28 -8.27 -16.58
CA GLN A 40 3.04 -6.83 -16.61
C GLN A 40 1.69 -6.51 -17.26
N LYS A 41 1.37 -7.19 -18.35
CA LYS A 41 0.05 -7.05 -18.99
C LYS A 41 -1.06 -7.57 -18.09
N ALA A 42 -0.89 -8.73 -17.47
CA ALA A 42 -1.83 -9.27 -16.50
C ALA A 42 -2.11 -8.26 -15.36
N PHE A 43 -1.06 -7.64 -14.80
CA PHE A 43 -1.22 -6.58 -13.80
C PHE A 43 -1.98 -5.35 -14.35
N GLN A 44 -1.67 -4.91 -15.56
CA GLN A 44 -2.34 -3.76 -16.19
C GLN A 44 -3.82 -4.02 -16.47
N MET A 45 -4.23 -5.27 -16.71
CA MET A 45 -5.64 -5.64 -16.87
C MET A 45 -6.44 -5.34 -15.59
N MET A 46 -5.83 -5.40 -14.41
CA MET A 46 -6.47 -5.06 -13.13
C MET A 46 -6.78 -3.57 -12.98
N LYS A 47 -6.22 -2.70 -13.82
CA LYS A 47 -6.44 -1.25 -13.76
C LYS A 47 -7.90 -0.85 -13.99
N GLY A 48 -8.60 -1.53 -14.89
CA GLY A 48 -10.03 -1.30 -15.13
C GLY A 48 -10.89 -1.56 -13.89
N PRO A 49 -10.88 -2.79 -13.36
CA PRO A 49 -11.56 -3.10 -12.09
C PRO A 49 -11.14 -2.20 -10.92
N TYR A 50 -9.86 -1.83 -10.84
CA TYR A 50 -9.38 -0.93 -9.79
C TYR A 50 -10.06 0.45 -9.85
N LYS A 51 -10.22 1.03 -11.05
CA LYS A 51 -10.92 2.30 -11.24
C LYS A 51 -12.38 2.22 -10.79
N GLU A 52 -13.05 1.12 -11.07
CA GLU A 52 -14.44 0.92 -10.62
C GLU A 52 -14.51 0.74 -9.09
N ALA A 53 -13.61 -0.03 -8.49
CA ALA A 53 -13.48 -0.15 -7.03
C ALA A 53 -13.21 1.21 -6.37
N TYR A 54 -12.40 2.04 -7.02
CA TYR A 54 -12.09 3.39 -6.54
C TYR A 54 -13.35 4.29 -6.52
N LYS A 55 -14.15 4.28 -7.58
CA LYS A 55 -15.42 5.02 -7.68
C LYS A 55 -16.44 4.56 -6.63
N LEU A 56 -16.43 3.27 -6.28
CA LEU A 56 -17.24 2.72 -5.19
C LEU A 56 -16.74 3.09 -3.78
N GLY A 57 -15.59 3.75 -3.69
CA GLY A 57 -14.96 4.12 -2.42
C GLY A 57 -14.15 3.00 -1.77
N PHE A 58 -13.94 1.86 -2.43
CA PHE A 58 -13.22 0.72 -1.85
C PHE A 58 -11.73 0.98 -1.70
N ALA A 59 -11.13 1.74 -2.64
CA ALA A 59 -9.69 1.99 -2.64
C ALA A 59 -9.25 3.02 -1.57
N MET A 60 -10.07 4.04 -1.29
CA MET A 60 -9.71 5.17 -0.42
C MET A 60 -10.73 5.42 0.70
N GLY A 61 -11.74 4.56 0.81
CA GLY A 61 -12.84 4.72 1.78
C GLY A 61 -12.38 4.66 3.25
N PHE A 62 -11.29 3.97 3.54
CA PHE A 62 -10.71 3.86 4.89
C PHE A 62 -9.99 5.15 5.36
N LEU A 63 -9.68 6.08 4.44
CA LEU A 63 -9.01 7.33 4.79
C LEU A 63 -9.96 8.29 5.52
N PRO A 64 -9.42 9.19 6.38
CA PRO A 64 -10.22 10.14 7.15
C PRO A 64 -11.04 11.09 6.26
N LYS A 65 -12.28 11.36 6.69
CA LYS A 65 -13.22 12.25 5.97
C LYS A 65 -12.70 13.66 5.78
N GLU A 66 -11.95 14.18 6.75
CA GLU A 66 -11.36 15.52 6.74
C GLU A 66 -10.35 15.74 5.60
N TYR A 67 -9.82 14.65 5.03
CA TYR A 67 -8.92 14.67 3.86
C TYR A 67 -9.57 14.08 2.61
N GLY A 68 -10.90 13.96 2.59
CA GLY A 68 -11.66 13.50 1.43
C GLY A 68 -11.87 11.98 1.35
N GLY A 69 -11.47 11.22 2.36
CA GLY A 69 -11.75 9.79 2.46
C GLY A 69 -13.19 9.49 2.90
N GLY A 70 -13.56 8.21 2.89
CA GLY A 70 -14.88 7.75 3.33
C GLY A 70 -15.04 7.63 4.85
N GLY A 71 -13.94 7.46 5.58
CA GLY A 71 -13.94 7.17 7.02
C GLY A 71 -14.71 5.91 7.37
N ILE A 72 -14.69 4.89 6.50
CA ILE A 72 -15.35 3.61 6.76
C ILE A 72 -14.66 2.88 7.91
N SER A 73 -15.42 2.06 8.61
CA SER A 73 -14.88 1.28 9.72
C SER A 73 -13.97 0.13 9.26
N ASN A 74 -13.17 -0.41 10.17
CA ASN A 74 -12.36 -1.60 9.87
C ASN A 74 -13.22 -2.82 9.50
N VAL A 75 -14.45 -2.92 10.04
CA VAL A 75 -15.39 -3.99 9.69
C VAL A 75 -15.87 -3.81 8.26
N ASP A 76 -16.21 -2.59 7.86
CA ASP A 76 -16.61 -2.30 6.48
C ASP A 76 -15.47 -2.62 5.48
N LEU A 77 -14.23 -2.23 5.82
CA LEU A 77 -13.06 -2.57 5.01
C LEU A 77 -12.88 -4.09 4.91
N GLN A 78 -13.09 -4.82 6.02
CA GLN A 78 -13.00 -6.29 6.03
C GLN A 78 -14.08 -6.94 5.15
N ILE A 79 -15.29 -6.41 5.13
CA ILE A 79 -16.36 -6.90 4.25
C ILE A 79 -15.94 -6.75 2.76
N VAL A 80 -15.40 -5.59 2.38
CA VAL A 80 -14.89 -5.38 1.02
C VAL A 80 -13.73 -6.33 0.71
N ALA A 81 -12.80 -6.49 1.66
CA ALA A 81 -11.67 -7.39 1.53
C ALA A 81 -12.11 -8.84 1.32
N GLU A 82 -13.06 -9.33 2.11
CA GLU A 82 -13.57 -10.70 2.03
C GLU A 82 -14.19 -10.98 0.65
N GLU A 83 -15.08 -10.11 0.18
CA GLU A 83 -15.76 -10.30 -1.10
C GLU A 83 -14.81 -10.19 -2.31
N THR A 84 -13.82 -9.31 -2.25
CA THR A 84 -12.83 -9.18 -3.33
C THR A 84 -11.80 -10.33 -3.31
N THR A 85 -11.34 -10.74 -2.13
CA THR A 85 -10.40 -11.85 -1.96
C THR A 85 -11.00 -13.20 -2.39
N ALA A 86 -12.31 -13.38 -2.21
CA ALA A 86 -13.02 -14.59 -2.66
C ALA A 86 -12.94 -14.79 -4.17
N VAL A 87 -12.71 -13.74 -4.94
CA VAL A 87 -12.50 -13.78 -6.40
C VAL A 87 -11.02 -13.74 -6.75
N ASP A 88 -10.27 -12.78 -6.20
CA ASP A 88 -8.83 -12.63 -6.47
C ASP A 88 -8.10 -11.99 -5.29
N PRO A 89 -7.25 -12.74 -4.55
CA PRO A 89 -6.43 -12.19 -3.49
C PRO A 89 -5.36 -11.21 -3.99
N GLY A 90 -4.91 -11.33 -5.24
CA GLY A 90 -3.97 -10.41 -5.87
C GLY A 90 -4.59 -9.01 -6.03
N PHE A 91 -5.80 -8.94 -6.59
CA PHE A 91 -6.54 -7.70 -6.69
C PHE A 91 -6.86 -7.09 -5.33
N ALA A 92 -7.34 -7.90 -4.38
CA ALA A 92 -7.58 -7.43 -3.02
C ALA A 92 -6.31 -6.83 -2.40
N THR A 93 -5.14 -7.40 -2.67
CA THR A 93 -3.85 -6.86 -2.24
C THR A 93 -3.58 -5.49 -2.87
N ILE A 94 -3.76 -5.33 -4.19
CA ILE A 94 -3.60 -4.03 -4.86
C ILE A 94 -4.47 -2.96 -4.19
N LEU A 95 -5.71 -3.31 -3.88
CA LEU A 95 -6.68 -2.42 -3.27
C LEU A 95 -6.30 -2.02 -1.84
N LEU A 96 -5.98 -3.00 -1.00
CA LEU A 96 -5.78 -2.82 0.44
C LEU A 96 -4.39 -2.25 0.80
N VAL A 97 -3.37 -2.47 -0.02
CA VAL A 97 -2.02 -1.93 0.21
C VAL A 97 -1.99 -0.40 0.19
N ASN A 98 -2.95 0.25 -0.47
CA ASN A 98 -3.12 1.70 -0.32
C ASN A 98 -3.28 2.11 1.15
N GLY A 99 -3.96 1.27 1.95
CA GLY A 99 -4.07 1.47 3.40
C GLY A 99 -2.73 1.40 4.10
N LEU A 100 -1.89 0.42 3.76
CA LEU A 100 -0.55 0.31 4.34
C LEU A 100 0.33 1.51 3.98
N GLY A 101 0.18 2.07 2.77
CA GLY A 101 0.92 3.24 2.32
C GLY A 101 0.42 4.57 2.91
N LEU A 102 -0.89 4.73 3.12
CA LEU A 102 -1.47 6.03 3.48
C LEU A 102 -1.87 6.15 4.96
N MET A 103 -2.22 5.06 5.65
CA MET A 103 -2.59 5.13 7.06
C MET A 103 -1.46 5.59 7.98
N PRO A 104 -0.17 5.21 7.78
CA PRO A 104 0.92 5.81 8.55
C PRO A 104 0.99 7.33 8.41
N VAL A 105 0.68 7.86 7.22
CA VAL A 105 0.60 9.31 7.00
C VAL A 105 -0.60 9.91 7.76
N ALA A 106 -1.75 9.23 7.74
CA ALA A 106 -2.94 9.67 8.47
C ALA A 106 -2.70 9.73 9.98
N TRP A 107 -1.97 8.76 10.54
CA TRP A 107 -1.73 8.68 11.98
C TRP A 107 -0.59 9.59 12.46
N TYR A 108 0.51 9.67 11.71
CA TYR A 108 1.77 10.25 12.20
C TYR A 108 2.29 11.42 11.34
N GLY A 109 1.70 11.64 10.17
CA GLY A 109 2.09 12.74 9.28
C GLY A 109 1.73 14.11 9.86
N SER A 110 2.50 15.14 9.47
CA SER A 110 2.11 16.52 9.70
C SER A 110 0.84 16.87 8.90
N GLU A 111 0.14 17.93 9.28
CA GLU A 111 -1.05 18.39 8.54
C GLU A 111 -0.73 18.69 7.07
N GLU A 112 0.45 19.21 6.79
CA GLU A 112 0.93 19.43 5.43
C GLU A 112 1.09 18.11 4.66
N GLN A 113 1.70 17.10 5.30
CA GLN A 113 1.87 15.77 4.69
C GLN A 113 0.52 15.09 4.45
N LYS A 114 -0.42 15.16 5.40
CA LYS A 114 -1.76 14.59 5.25
C LYS A 114 -2.51 15.24 4.09
N ARG A 115 -2.55 16.59 4.02
CA ARG A 115 -3.18 17.30 2.92
C ARG A 115 -2.53 17.00 1.58
N LYS A 116 -1.21 16.90 1.53
CA LYS A 116 -0.45 16.61 0.31
C LYS A 116 -0.72 15.19 -0.19
N TRP A 117 -0.56 14.18 0.65
CA TRP A 117 -0.53 12.78 0.20
C TRP A 117 -1.91 12.13 0.23
N ILE A 118 -2.68 12.32 1.30
CA ILE A 118 -4.04 11.79 1.40
C ILE A 118 -4.96 12.60 0.48
N GLY A 119 -4.84 13.94 0.49
CA GLY A 119 -5.61 14.78 -0.40
C GLY A 119 -5.39 14.47 -1.88
N ALA A 120 -4.15 14.19 -2.30
CA ALA A 120 -3.85 13.75 -3.66
C ALA A 120 -4.52 12.40 -3.98
N ALA A 121 -4.46 11.44 -3.04
CA ALA A 121 -5.09 10.14 -3.21
C ALA A 121 -6.62 10.23 -3.30
N THR A 122 -7.26 11.00 -2.45
CA THR A 122 -8.74 11.09 -2.41
C THR A 122 -9.35 11.97 -3.51
N SER A 123 -8.54 12.85 -4.13
CA SER A 123 -8.97 13.74 -5.21
C SER A 123 -8.54 13.30 -6.61
N ASP A 124 -7.95 12.12 -6.74
CA ASP A 124 -7.52 11.62 -8.05
C ASP A 124 -8.71 11.36 -8.99
N LYS A 125 -8.83 12.22 -10.01
CA LYS A 125 -9.91 12.15 -11.00
C LYS A 125 -9.78 10.98 -11.98
N ASN A 126 -8.58 10.42 -12.11
CA ASN A 126 -8.32 9.27 -12.98
C ASN A 126 -8.66 7.95 -12.29
N HIS A 127 -8.80 7.96 -10.94
CA HIS A 127 -9.04 6.78 -10.12
C HIS A 127 -7.94 5.72 -10.27
N GLU A 128 -6.69 6.17 -10.35
CA GLU A 128 -5.53 5.34 -10.63
C GLU A 128 -4.46 5.40 -9.52
N TYR A 129 -4.66 6.25 -8.52
CA TYR A 129 -3.68 6.48 -7.45
C TYR A 129 -3.31 5.18 -6.75
N LEU A 130 -2.01 4.91 -6.66
CA LEU A 130 -1.44 3.79 -5.94
C LEU A 130 -0.50 4.27 -4.85
N ALA A 131 -0.70 3.75 -3.65
CA ALA A 131 0.24 3.88 -2.55
C ALA A 131 0.91 2.52 -2.28
N GLY A 132 2.22 2.53 -2.10
CA GLY A 132 3.02 1.36 -1.82
C GLY A 132 3.51 1.31 -0.37
N TRP A 133 3.77 0.09 0.10
CA TRP A 133 4.40 -0.19 1.39
C TRP A 133 5.64 -1.05 1.19
N THR A 134 6.80 -0.54 1.59
CA THR A 134 8.10 -1.12 1.27
C THR A 134 8.90 -1.39 2.52
N VAL A 135 8.85 -2.62 2.99
CA VAL A 135 9.39 -3.06 4.27
C VAL A 135 10.39 -4.19 4.12
N SER A 136 9.97 -5.29 3.47
CA SER A 136 10.75 -6.53 3.39
C SER A 136 12.10 -6.33 2.71
N GLU A 137 13.10 -7.05 3.17
CA GLU A 137 14.46 -7.05 2.63
C GLU A 137 14.86 -8.45 2.17
N PRO A 138 15.92 -8.60 1.35
CA PRO A 138 16.38 -9.89 0.89
C PRO A 138 16.63 -10.87 2.04
N ALA A 139 16.26 -12.14 1.88
CA ALA A 139 16.63 -13.19 2.79
C ALA A 139 18.15 -13.27 2.96
N GLY A 140 18.63 -13.49 4.19
CA GLY A 140 20.06 -13.49 4.50
C GLY A 140 20.68 -12.11 4.70
N THR A 141 19.94 -11.03 4.50
CA THR A 141 20.35 -9.70 4.95
C THR A 141 19.91 -9.44 6.39
N PRO A 142 20.49 -8.47 7.09
CA PRO A 142 20.10 -8.13 8.47
C PRO A 142 18.60 -7.82 8.62
N GLY A 143 17.99 -7.20 7.63
CA GLY A 143 16.57 -6.87 7.61
C GLY A 143 15.69 -7.92 6.93
N GLY A 144 16.23 -9.11 6.62
CA GLY A 144 15.51 -10.17 5.91
C GLY A 144 14.16 -10.44 6.54
N THR A 145 13.11 -10.46 5.70
CA THR A 145 11.72 -10.69 6.09
C THR A 145 11.12 -9.66 7.06
N ALA A 146 11.50 -8.38 6.98
CA ALA A 146 10.87 -7.29 7.73
C ALA A 146 10.92 -7.43 9.27
N ASN A 147 12.07 -7.82 9.79
CA ASN A 147 12.24 -8.03 11.22
C ASN A 147 12.34 -6.70 12.01
N PHE A 148 11.19 -6.07 12.28
CA PHE A 148 11.10 -4.85 13.09
C PHE A 148 11.42 -5.05 14.55
N ASP A 149 11.13 -6.24 15.07
CA ASP A 149 11.18 -6.52 16.50
C ASP A 149 12.57 -6.96 16.95
N HIS A 150 13.52 -7.06 16.02
CA HIS A 150 14.89 -7.40 16.37
C HIS A 150 15.52 -6.28 17.18
N LEU A 151 15.83 -6.55 18.45
CA LEU A 151 16.32 -5.56 19.42
C LEU A 151 17.78 -5.15 19.20
N GLY A 152 18.53 -5.92 18.39
CA GLY A 152 19.93 -5.63 18.11
C GLY A 152 20.12 -4.36 17.28
N VAL A 153 21.27 -3.72 17.45
CA VAL A 153 21.77 -2.68 16.55
C VAL A 153 22.26 -3.31 15.24
N ARG A 154 22.54 -2.48 14.22
CA ARG A 154 23.13 -3.01 12.98
C ARG A 154 24.30 -3.98 13.30
N PRO A 155 24.40 -5.09 12.53
CA PRO A 155 23.67 -5.38 11.28
C PRO A 155 22.29 -6.06 11.45
N ALA A 156 21.75 -6.20 12.65
CA ALA A 156 20.48 -6.87 12.88
C ALA A 156 19.26 -5.98 12.55
N GLY A 157 18.13 -6.61 12.17
CA GLY A 157 16.90 -5.91 11.81
C GLY A 157 16.96 -5.22 10.45
N ILE A 158 16.15 -4.17 10.25
CA ILE A 158 16.07 -3.43 9.00
C ILE A 158 17.44 -2.83 8.63
N GLY A 159 17.97 -3.21 7.48
CA GLY A 159 19.32 -2.86 7.02
C GLY A 159 19.38 -1.70 6.02
N VAL A 160 18.25 -1.36 5.35
CA VAL A 160 18.21 -0.18 4.48
C VAL A 160 18.36 1.08 5.32
N VAL A 161 19.31 1.93 4.97
CA VAL A 161 19.69 3.13 5.73
C VAL A 161 19.28 4.38 4.96
N ALA A 162 18.82 5.39 5.70
CA ALA A 162 18.66 6.75 5.19
C ALA A 162 19.63 7.67 5.96
N GLU A 163 20.59 8.25 5.24
CA GLU A 163 21.58 9.17 5.78
C GLU A 163 21.27 10.60 5.35
N LEU A 164 21.30 11.54 6.30
CA LEU A 164 21.07 12.95 6.00
C LEU A 164 22.32 13.57 5.37
N ASP A 165 22.24 13.94 4.12
CA ASP A 165 23.20 14.85 3.48
C ASP A 165 22.95 16.28 4.00
N LYS A 166 23.72 16.70 4.99
CA LYS A 166 23.57 18.00 5.61
C LYS A 166 23.83 19.18 4.66
N GLY A 167 24.61 18.94 3.60
CA GLY A 167 24.92 19.97 2.61
C GLY A 167 23.74 20.28 1.70
N LYS A 168 22.91 19.26 1.42
CA LYS A 168 21.73 19.38 0.57
C LYS A 168 20.42 19.45 1.36
N GLY A 169 20.43 19.07 2.64
CA GLY A 169 19.21 18.93 3.44
C GLY A 169 18.33 17.76 2.98
N GLU A 170 18.89 16.75 2.35
CA GLU A 170 18.19 15.61 1.76
C GLU A 170 18.66 14.29 2.40
N TYR A 171 17.75 13.29 2.46
CA TYR A 171 18.12 11.95 2.87
C TYR A 171 18.52 11.11 1.66
N VAL A 172 19.65 10.41 1.77
CA VAL A 172 20.12 9.42 0.82
C VAL A 172 19.78 8.04 1.34
N LEU A 173 18.98 7.29 0.59
CA LEU A 173 18.55 5.94 0.95
C LEU A 173 19.47 4.92 0.28
N ASN A 174 20.05 4.02 1.07
CA ASN A 174 20.95 2.96 0.61
C ASN A 174 20.48 1.60 1.08
N GLY A 175 20.30 0.66 0.14
CA GLY A 175 19.91 -0.71 0.43
C GLY A 175 18.95 -1.29 -0.60
N ARG A 176 18.37 -2.44 -0.29
CA ARG A 176 17.47 -3.16 -1.18
C ARG A 176 16.24 -3.63 -0.42
N LYS A 177 15.08 -3.46 -1.02
CA LYS A 177 13.80 -3.97 -0.56
C LYS A 177 13.28 -5.03 -1.53
N TYR A 178 12.47 -5.97 -1.02
CA TYR A 178 11.83 -7.04 -1.80
C TYR A 178 10.32 -7.00 -1.65
N TRP A 179 9.63 -7.46 -2.70
CA TRP A 179 8.18 -7.64 -2.79
C TRP A 179 7.34 -6.41 -2.40
N PRO A 180 7.68 -5.23 -2.91
CA PRO A 180 6.93 -4.03 -2.58
C PRO A 180 5.63 -3.98 -3.38
N CYS A 181 4.52 -4.40 -2.79
CA CYS A 181 3.22 -4.30 -3.43
C CYS A 181 2.89 -2.86 -3.82
N ASN A 182 2.29 -2.64 -4.98
CA ASN A 182 1.96 -1.37 -5.61
C ASN A 182 3.15 -0.46 -5.97
N SER A 183 4.34 -0.70 -5.42
CA SER A 183 5.46 0.25 -5.54
C SER A 183 5.95 0.51 -6.95
N GLY A 184 5.68 -0.40 -7.89
CA GLY A 184 5.98 -0.21 -9.32
C GLY A 184 5.03 0.74 -10.03
N GLY A 185 3.86 1.03 -9.47
CA GLY A 185 2.81 1.73 -10.18
C GLY A 185 2.25 0.92 -11.35
N TRP A 186 1.33 1.49 -12.11
CA TRP A 186 0.70 0.80 -13.24
C TRP A 186 1.64 0.57 -14.43
N ASP A 187 2.69 1.37 -14.56
CA ASP A 187 3.61 1.38 -15.71
C ASP A 187 5.06 1.04 -15.33
N LEU A 188 5.28 0.52 -14.13
CA LEU A 188 6.59 0.22 -13.53
C LEU A 188 7.51 1.45 -13.35
N LYS A 189 6.96 2.67 -13.44
CA LYS A 189 7.72 3.89 -13.16
C LYS A 189 7.62 4.35 -11.71
N GLY A 190 6.86 3.64 -10.90
CA GLY A 190 6.68 3.86 -9.49
C GLY A 190 5.25 4.24 -9.12
N ALA A 191 4.86 3.91 -7.89
CA ALA A 191 3.60 4.36 -7.31
C ALA A 191 3.61 5.86 -7.05
N ASP A 192 2.42 6.45 -6.87
CA ASP A 192 2.28 7.88 -6.55
C ASP A 192 2.97 8.24 -5.22
N VAL A 193 2.94 7.32 -4.27
CA VAL A 193 3.73 7.39 -3.04
C VAL A 193 4.10 5.99 -2.55
N ASN A 194 5.32 5.86 -2.02
CA ASN A 194 5.76 4.69 -1.27
C ASN A 194 6.15 5.10 0.15
N VAL A 195 5.66 4.38 1.14
CA VAL A 195 6.24 4.44 2.49
C VAL A 195 7.32 3.38 2.58
N VAL A 196 8.56 3.82 2.70
CA VAL A 196 9.74 2.96 2.79
C VAL A 196 10.23 2.96 4.24
N ILE A 197 10.25 1.79 4.87
CA ILE A 197 10.80 1.66 6.22
C ILE A 197 12.32 1.53 6.15
N VAL A 198 13.00 2.46 6.78
CA VAL A 198 14.45 2.61 6.74
C VAL A 198 15.02 2.86 8.13
N ARG A 199 16.32 2.66 8.28
CA ARG A 199 17.04 3.00 9.50
C ARG A 199 17.66 4.38 9.38
N THR A 200 17.21 5.32 10.22
CA THR A 200 17.73 6.69 10.30
C THR A 200 18.68 6.92 11.49
N ALA A 201 18.61 6.06 12.50
CA ALA A 201 19.54 6.06 13.63
C ALA A 201 20.27 4.70 13.69
N PRO A 202 21.42 4.52 13.01
CA PRO A 202 22.12 3.22 12.93
C PRO A 202 22.63 2.70 14.27
N SER A 203 22.84 3.57 15.25
CA SER A 203 23.27 3.23 16.61
C SER A 203 22.12 2.73 17.49
N GLU A 204 20.87 2.95 17.09
CA GLU A 204 19.70 2.53 17.83
C GLU A 204 19.22 1.16 17.36
N GLY A 205 18.93 0.27 18.31
CA GLY A 205 18.37 -1.04 18.02
C GLY A 205 16.84 -1.00 17.88
N GLY A 206 16.29 -2.10 17.38
CA GLY A 206 14.84 -2.29 17.26
C GLY A 206 14.14 -1.20 16.44
N LYS A 207 12.92 -0.90 16.82
CA LYS A 207 12.06 0.09 16.14
C LYS A 207 12.45 1.55 16.40
N GLN A 208 13.18 1.84 17.46
CA GLN A 208 13.60 3.21 17.81
C GLN A 208 14.50 3.85 16.76
N GLY A 209 15.30 3.02 16.08
CA GLY A 209 16.17 3.48 14.99
C GLY A 209 15.50 3.59 13.62
N LEU A 210 14.19 3.34 13.52
CA LEU A 210 13.49 3.27 12.24
C LEU A 210 12.64 4.50 11.98
N SER A 211 12.49 4.80 10.69
CA SER A 211 11.59 5.85 10.18
C SER A 211 10.85 5.37 8.93
N GLY A 212 9.65 5.88 8.71
CA GLY A 212 8.94 5.76 7.45
C GLY A 212 9.26 6.96 6.56
N MET A 213 9.90 6.71 5.42
CA MET A 213 10.17 7.75 4.42
C MET A 213 9.11 7.74 3.32
N LEU A 214 8.53 8.90 3.05
CA LEU A 214 7.61 9.09 1.93
C LEU A 214 8.44 9.35 0.67
N VAL A 215 8.42 8.38 -0.24
CA VAL A 215 9.16 8.45 -1.50
C VAL A 215 8.16 8.47 -2.65
N ARG A 216 8.21 9.49 -3.48
CA ARG A 216 7.47 9.55 -4.74
C ARG A 216 8.16 8.66 -5.78
N ALA A 217 7.44 8.32 -6.87
CA ALA A 217 8.00 7.61 -8.01
C ALA A 217 9.41 8.11 -8.30
N ALA A 218 10.36 7.18 -8.40
CA ALA A 218 11.78 7.48 -8.41
C ALA A 218 12.13 8.49 -9.49
N PRO A 219 12.83 9.58 -9.18
CA PRO A 219 13.56 10.32 -10.19
C PRO A 219 14.57 9.36 -10.85
N ALA A 220 14.87 9.60 -12.13
CA ALA A 220 15.84 8.82 -12.90
C ALA A 220 17.13 8.61 -12.10
N GLY A 221 17.41 7.36 -11.69
CA GLY A 221 18.51 7.01 -10.79
C GLY A 221 18.16 5.92 -9.76
N CYS A 222 16.90 5.70 -9.44
CA CYS A 222 16.47 4.51 -8.71
C CYS A 222 16.32 3.33 -9.67
N VAL A 223 17.26 2.43 -9.69
CA VAL A 223 17.17 1.20 -10.49
C VAL A 223 16.34 0.19 -9.72
N SER A 224 15.09 -0.02 -10.08
CA SER A 224 14.42 -1.27 -9.80
C SER A 224 15.01 -2.32 -10.73
N SER A 225 15.96 -3.12 -10.26
CA SER A 225 16.42 -4.26 -11.04
C SER A 225 15.32 -5.32 -11.04
N SER A 226 14.54 -5.39 -12.10
CA SER A 226 13.82 -6.60 -12.47
C SER A 226 14.89 -7.61 -12.93
N ARG A 227 15.18 -8.61 -12.13
CA ARG A 227 15.71 -9.91 -12.53
C ARG A 227 14.95 -10.96 -11.75
#